data_d3411f33417992e3b0989df02d89bcb8
#
_entry.id   d3411f33417992e3b0989df02d89bcb8
#
_cell.length_a   1.000
_cell.length_b   1.000
_cell.length_c   1.000
_cell.angle_alpha   90.00
_cell.angle_beta   90.00
_cell.angle_gamma   90.00
#
_symmetry.space_group_name_H-M   'P 1'
#
loop_
_entity.id
_entity.type
_entity.pdbx_description
1 polymer ?
#
loop_
_entity_poly.entity_id
_entity_poly.type
_entity_poly.pdbx_seq_one_letter_code
_entity_poly.pdbx_strand_id
1 'polypeptide(L)'
;MQRYIRKAILPAPIGAALIVYSGLKYIAKGVSALFDGKLTVEVLDGASISACLIQKNYNTAGTVMFLLSVSGLLEDYTRARTRAALTDSLAIKADQVWLAGKDADTLIPMSQLQVDDCIRVRTGSVIPVDGQITEGEAYINEASMTGEPLAVMKSAGASVFAGTVVEEGSVVIKVRKLSSDTKISKIIELIDNSENLKAGVQSKAERLADSIVPYSFLAFGLTLLFTRNVTKAVSVLMVDYSCAIKLSTPIAVISAIKEAADDDVTVKGGKYLEEYALADSIVFDKTGTLTNAEPVLEKVIALGDYSEAETLKIAACLEEHFPHSVARAIVKGAADRDIDHAEEHAEVQYIVAHGISTTLHGKRAIIGSRHFVCEDEGIEITDEQQAEIDEKLGACSVVYLAVGDKLTGALCISDPPRPEAEEAVKQLKEAGITNIVMLTGDSAKAAEITAQKLGISDFRAQVLPEDKHRYVQQLKEHGHRVIMVGDGINDAPALAAANVSVAMSDASDIAKETADITVRGADLTQLASIRQLSEKLMHRINSNYRFILLFNSVLLLSGAFGLLQPSASALLHNASTMAICAKSMTPLEDKKRKKKNK
;
A
#
# COMPACT_ATOMS: atom_id res chain seq x y z
N MET A 1 -2.20 -38.16 -18.02
CA MET A 1 -3.25 -39.12 -18.32
C MET A 1 -3.55 -39.21 -19.83
N GLN A 2 -3.91 -38.14 -20.53
CA GLN A 2 -4.16 -38.15 -22.00
C GLN A 2 -3.02 -38.74 -22.84
N ARG A 3 -1.76 -38.62 -22.46
CA ARG A 3 -0.60 -39.12 -23.22
C ARG A 3 -0.45 -40.65 -23.14
N TYR A 4 -0.74 -41.24 -21.96
CA TYR A 4 -0.76 -42.72 -21.81
C TYR A 4 -1.96 -43.31 -22.52
N ILE A 5 -3.11 -42.63 -22.50
CA ILE A 5 -4.33 -43.03 -23.22
C ILE A 5 -4.08 -42.93 -24.75
N ARG A 6 -3.43 -41.86 -25.24
CA ARG A 6 -3.07 -41.73 -26.67
C ARG A 6 -2.10 -42.81 -27.15
N LYS A 7 -1.09 -43.19 -26.35
CA LYS A 7 -0.16 -44.28 -26.70
C LYS A 7 -0.83 -45.67 -26.74
N ALA A 8 -1.89 -45.84 -25.94
CA ALA A 8 -2.60 -47.12 -25.87
C ALA A 8 -3.69 -47.28 -26.94
N ILE A 9 -4.18 -46.17 -27.56
CA ILE A 9 -5.37 -46.20 -28.42
C ILE A 9 -5.08 -45.82 -29.88
N LEU A 10 -3.99 -45.05 -30.16
CA LEU A 10 -3.73 -44.52 -31.50
C LEU A 10 -2.56 -45.25 -32.20
N PRO A 11 -2.70 -45.64 -33.49
CA PRO A 11 -1.60 -46.14 -34.30
C PRO A 11 -0.43 -45.14 -34.37
N ALA A 12 0.80 -45.67 -34.37
CA ALA A 12 2.03 -44.86 -34.33
C ALA A 12 2.09 -43.71 -35.37
N PRO A 13 1.63 -43.85 -36.61
CA PRO A 13 1.67 -42.76 -37.59
C PRO A 13 0.71 -41.63 -37.28
N ILE A 14 -0.46 -41.93 -36.68
CA ILE A 14 -1.44 -40.90 -36.28
C ILE A 14 -0.89 -40.10 -35.08
N GLY A 15 -0.25 -40.80 -34.14
CA GLY A 15 0.42 -40.16 -33.02
C GLY A 15 1.53 -39.19 -33.44
N ALA A 16 2.36 -39.59 -34.42
CA ALA A 16 3.40 -38.74 -34.99
C ALA A 16 2.81 -37.52 -35.73
N ALA A 17 1.76 -37.68 -36.52
CA ALA A 17 1.10 -36.59 -37.23
C ALA A 17 0.52 -35.54 -36.25
N LEU A 18 -0.10 -35.98 -35.15
CA LEU A 18 -0.62 -35.09 -34.12
C LEU A 18 0.49 -34.32 -33.36
N ILE A 19 1.65 -34.97 -33.16
CA ILE A 19 2.82 -34.32 -32.55
C ILE A 19 3.37 -33.23 -33.49
N VAL A 20 3.50 -33.53 -34.78
CA VAL A 20 3.93 -32.56 -35.80
C VAL A 20 2.94 -31.37 -35.84
N TYR A 21 1.64 -31.64 -35.93
CA TYR A 21 0.61 -30.61 -35.95
C TYR A 21 0.66 -29.70 -34.70
N SER A 22 0.79 -30.30 -33.51
CA SER A 22 0.92 -29.55 -32.27
C SER A 22 2.20 -28.73 -32.19
N GLY A 23 3.29 -29.21 -32.81
CA GLY A 23 4.58 -28.52 -32.91
C GLY A 23 4.54 -27.27 -33.77
N LEU A 24 3.69 -27.22 -34.79
CA LEU A 24 3.55 -26.04 -35.65
C LEU A 24 3.22 -24.78 -34.91
N LYS A 25 2.42 -24.84 -33.83
CA LYS A 25 2.09 -23.71 -33.00
C LYS A 25 3.33 -23.05 -32.35
N TYR A 26 4.24 -23.87 -31.82
CA TYR A 26 5.48 -23.40 -31.18
C TYR A 26 6.49 -22.90 -32.22
N ILE A 27 6.60 -23.59 -33.35
CA ILE A 27 7.47 -23.17 -34.45
C ILE A 27 6.99 -21.83 -35.02
N ALA A 28 5.69 -21.65 -35.23
CA ALA A 28 5.12 -20.40 -35.72
C ALA A 28 5.39 -19.24 -34.78
N LYS A 29 5.27 -19.43 -33.44
CA LYS A 29 5.60 -18.41 -32.44
C LYS A 29 7.09 -18.03 -32.49
N GLY A 30 7.98 -19.01 -32.56
CA GLY A 30 9.42 -18.76 -32.66
C GLY A 30 9.81 -18.02 -33.94
N VAL A 31 9.20 -18.38 -35.08
CA VAL A 31 9.40 -17.69 -36.36
C VAL A 31 8.88 -16.25 -36.31
N SER A 32 7.69 -16.02 -35.71
CA SER A 32 7.15 -14.67 -35.54
C SER A 32 8.09 -13.81 -34.72
N ALA A 33 8.61 -14.31 -33.59
CA ALA A 33 9.57 -13.57 -32.74
C ALA A 33 10.87 -13.22 -33.51
N LEU A 34 11.35 -14.11 -34.40
CA LEU A 34 12.50 -13.82 -35.26
C LEU A 34 12.20 -12.69 -36.27
N PHE A 35 11.00 -12.68 -36.86
CA PHE A 35 10.59 -11.59 -37.76
C PHE A 35 10.49 -10.26 -37.04
N ASP A 36 10.17 -10.25 -35.75
CA ASP A 36 10.17 -9.05 -34.89
C ASP A 36 11.59 -8.64 -34.45
N GLY A 37 12.64 -9.33 -34.93
CA GLY A 37 14.03 -9.06 -34.58
C GLY A 37 14.42 -9.41 -33.16
N LYS A 38 13.64 -10.24 -32.46
CA LYS A 38 13.84 -10.60 -31.05
C LYS A 38 14.28 -12.06 -30.92
N LEU A 39 15.43 -12.28 -30.27
CA LEU A 39 15.89 -13.60 -29.87
C LEU A 39 15.36 -13.92 -28.46
N THR A 40 14.13 -14.41 -28.42
CA THR A 40 13.44 -14.76 -27.17
C THR A 40 13.36 -16.27 -26.96
N VAL A 41 12.79 -16.66 -25.83
CA VAL A 41 12.59 -18.09 -25.47
C VAL A 41 11.70 -18.82 -26.46
N GLU A 42 10.74 -18.15 -27.10
CA GLU A 42 9.88 -18.72 -28.13
C GLU A 42 10.70 -19.21 -29.32
N VAL A 43 11.80 -18.53 -29.66
CA VAL A 43 12.74 -18.95 -30.69
C VAL A 43 13.48 -20.22 -30.27
N LEU A 44 13.90 -20.29 -29.00
CA LEU A 44 14.58 -21.46 -28.44
C LEU A 44 13.66 -22.70 -28.43
N ASP A 45 12.42 -22.52 -27.98
CA ASP A 45 11.39 -23.59 -27.96
C ASP A 45 11.08 -24.09 -29.37
N GLY A 46 10.84 -23.16 -30.32
CA GLY A 46 10.58 -23.49 -31.72
C GLY A 46 11.73 -24.24 -32.36
N ALA A 47 12.98 -23.80 -32.10
CA ALA A 47 14.18 -24.47 -32.62
C ALA A 47 14.36 -25.87 -32.01
N SER A 48 14.15 -26.02 -30.72
CA SER A 48 14.26 -27.28 -29.99
C SER A 48 13.25 -28.31 -30.49
N ILE A 49 11.99 -27.92 -30.67
CA ILE A 49 10.93 -28.78 -31.20
C ILE A 49 11.21 -29.13 -32.65
N SER A 50 11.64 -28.16 -33.49
CA SER A 50 12.01 -28.39 -34.88
C SER A 50 13.13 -29.43 -35.00
N ALA A 51 14.19 -29.27 -34.19
CA ALA A 51 15.31 -30.21 -34.16
C ALA A 51 14.88 -31.64 -33.78
N CYS A 52 13.97 -31.79 -32.82
CA CYS A 52 13.42 -33.08 -32.42
C CYS A 52 12.56 -33.72 -33.54
N LEU A 53 11.75 -32.91 -34.24
CA LEU A 53 10.92 -33.38 -35.34
C LEU A 53 11.76 -33.83 -36.57
N ILE A 54 12.81 -33.07 -36.93
CA ILE A 54 13.76 -33.41 -37.99
C ILE A 54 14.44 -34.75 -37.69
N GLN A 55 14.83 -34.98 -36.41
CA GLN A 55 15.42 -36.24 -35.97
C GLN A 55 14.39 -37.39 -35.85
N LYS A 56 13.12 -37.17 -36.17
CA LYS A 56 12.01 -38.14 -36.00
C LYS A 56 11.85 -38.61 -34.54
N ASN A 57 12.36 -37.81 -33.56
CA ASN A 57 12.24 -38.13 -32.15
C ASN A 57 10.93 -37.54 -31.57
N TYR A 58 9.81 -38.10 -32.01
CA TYR A 58 8.46 -37.65 -31.65
C TYR A 58 8.17 -37.76 -30.15
N ASN A 59 8.80 -38.72 -29.45
CA ASN A 59 8.62 -38.86 -28.00
C ASN A 59 9.20 -37.67 -27.24
N THR A 60 10.39 -37.23 -27.60
CA THR A 60 11.03 -36.06 -26.98
C THR A 60 10.27 -34.78 -27.31
N ALA A 61 9.94 -34.57 -28.61
CA ALA A 61 9.13 -33.43 -29.03
C ALA A 61 7.80 -33.33 -28.25
N GLY A 62 7.08 -34.45 -28.16
CA GLY A 62 5.81 -34.52 -27.43
C GLY A 62 5.97 -34.29 -25.91
N THR A 63 7.12 -34.67 -25.32
CA THR A 63 7.40 -34.40 -23.91
C THR A 63 7.65 -32.93 -23.69
N VAL A 64 8.51 -32.31 -24.50
CA VAL A 64 8.80 -30.86 -24.42
C VAL A 64 7.51 -30.05 -24.57
N MET A 65 6.72 -30.30 -25.61
CA MET A 65 5.45 -29.59 -25.83
C MET A 65 4.45 -29.77 -24.67
N PHE A 66 4.37 -30.98 -24.10
CA PHE A 66 3.51 -31.21 -22.93
C PHE A 66 3.96 -30.37 -21.74
N LEU A 67 5.25 -30.31 -21.46
CA LEU A 67 5.81 -29.55 -20.36
C LEU A 67 5.69 -28.06 -20.58
N LEU A 68 5.89 -27.57 -21.80
CA LEU A 68 5.61 -26.16 -22.16
C LEU A 68 4.12 -25.80 -21.99
N SER A 69 3.23 -26.73 -22.36
CA SER A 69 1.78 -26.52 -22.13
C SER A 69 1.42 -26.45 -20.66
N VAL A 70 2.03 -27.30 -19.81
CA VAL A 70 1.84 -27.24 -18.34
C VAL A 70 2.40 -25.92 -17.78
N SER A 71 3.57 -25.52 -18.27
CA SER A 71 4.20 -24.24 -17.90
C SER A 71 3.28 -23.05 -18.23
N GLY A 72 2.76 -22.98 -19.46
CA GLY A 72 1.83 -21.93 -19.88
C GLY A 72 0.54 -21.92 -19.04
N LEU A 73 0.01 -23.09 -18.72
CA LEU A 73 -1.20 -23.21 -17.90
C LEU A 73 -0.98 -22.74 -16.45
N LEU A 74 0.22 -22.98 -15.89
CA LEU A 74 0.63 -22.44 -14.59
C LEU A 74 0.83 -20.93 -14.63
N GLU A 75 1.38 -20.40 -15.73
CA GLU A 75 1.52 -18.96 -15.94
C GLU A 75 0.16 -18.27 -16.01
N ASP A 76 -0.76 -18.79 -16.82
CA ASP A 76 -2.13 -18.27 -16.95
C ASP A 76 -2.88 -18.32 -15.60
N TYR A 77 -2.77 -19.42 -14.88
CA TYR A 77 -3.36 -19.57 -13.54
C TYR A 77 -2.77 -18.55 -12.55
N THR A 78 -1.45 -18.37 -12.61
CA THR A 78 -0.74 -17.42 -11.73
C THR A 78 -1.16 -15.99 -12.03
N ARG A 79 -1.22 -15.60 -13.31
CA ARG A 79 -1.72 -14.26 -13.73
C ARG A 79 -3.16 -14.03 -13.28
N ALA A 80 -4.04 -15.00 -13.48
CA ALA A 80 -5.45 -14.90 -13.08
C ALA A 80 -5.58 -14.72 -11.56
N ARG A 81 -4.76 -15.41 -10.76
CA ARG A 81 -4.78 -15.31 -9.31
C ARG A 81 -4.16 -14.00 -8.79
N THR A 82 -3.10 -13.51 -9.42
CA THR A 82 -2.54 -12.16 -9.13
C THR A 82 -3.58 -11.09 -9.40
N ARG A 83 -4.26 -11.20 -10.54
CA ARG A 83 -5.33 -10.28 -10.93
C ARG A 83 -6.44 -10.28 -9.89
N ALA A 84 -6.95 -11.44 -9.48
CA ALA A 84 -8.00 -11.54 -8.49
C ALA A 84 -7.57 -10.92 -7.13
N ALA A 85 -6.34 -11.15 -6.67
CA ALA A 85 -5.82 -10.59 -5.43
C ALA A 85 -5.66 -9.06 -5.50
N LEU A 86 -5.21 -8.52 -6.64
CA LEU A 86 -5.11 -7.07 -6.86
C LEU A 86 -6.50 -6.43 -6.96
N THR A 87 -7.43 -7.04 -7.68
CA THR A 87 -8.81 -6.55 -7.80
C THR A 87 -9.50 -6.52 -6.44
N ASP A 88 -9.32 -7.55 -5.61
CA ASP A 88 -9.84 -7.58 -4.23
C ASP A 88 -9.22 -6.48 -3.34
N SER A 89 -7.94 -6.16 -3.55
CA SER A 89 -7.23 -5.12 -2.80
C SER A 89 -7.63 -3.71 -3.21
N LEU A 90 -7.94 -3.51 -4.49
CA LEU A 90 -8.31 -2.20 -5.07
C LEU A 90 -9.83 -1.97 -5.10
N ALA A 91 -10.65 -2.98 -4.78
CA ALA A 91 -12.08 -2.84 -4.73
C ALA A 91 -12.48 -1.86 -3.60
N ILE A 92 -13.17 -0.79 -3.96
CA ILE A 92 -13.79 0.12 -2.99
C ILE A 92 -14.82 -0.69 -2.20
N LYS A 93 -14.53 -0.93 -0.92
CA LYS A 93 -15.46 -1.59 0.00
C LYS A 93 -16.26 -0.55 0.77
N ALA A 94 -17.10 0.20 0.08
CA ALA A 94 -18.18 0.88 0.75
C ALA A 94 -19.25 -0.17 1.06
N ASP A 95 -19.26 -0.68 2.29
CA ASP A 95 -20.27 -1.68 2.70
C ASP A 95 -21.65 -1.05 2.82
N GLN A 96 -21.72 0.25 3.12
CA GLN A 96 -22.96 1.01 3.36
C GLN A 96 -22.89 2.41 2.75
N VAL A 97 -24.03 2.95 2.35
CA VAL A 97 -24.16 4.30 1.79
C VAL A 97 -25.36 5.03 2.41
N TRP A 98 -25.29 6.34 2.52
CA TRP A 98 -26.37 7.19 2.99
C TRP A 98 -27.32 7.51 1.82
N LEU A 99 -28.48 6.88 1.79
CA LEU A 99 -29.55 7.22 0.86
C LEU A 99 -30.19 8.55 1.30
N ALA A 100 -30.17 9.55 0.43
CA ALA A 100 -30.74 10.87 0.72
C ALA A 100 -32.27 10.79 0.75
N GLY A 101 -32.85 11.05 1.92
CA GLY A 101 -34.29 11.11 2.13
C GLY A 101 -34.78 12.55 2.24
N LYS A 102 -36.12 12.78 2.07
CA LYS A 102 -36.71 14.12 2.21
C LYS A 102 -36.65 14.66 3.64
N ASP A 103 -36.78 13.78 4.63
CA ASP A 103 -36.81 14.17 6.05
C ASP A 103 -35.58 13.67 6.82
N ALA A 104 -34.95 12.57 6.41
CA ALA A 104 -33.74 12.04 7.00
C ALA A 104 -33.00 11.11 6.03
N ASP A 105 -31.65 11.11 6.13
CA ASP A 105 -30.81 10.18 5.38
C ASP A 105 -30.91 8.77 6.03
N THR A 106 -30.97 7.74 5.21
CA THR A 106 -31.07 6.35 5.65
C THR A 106 -29.81 5.57 5.25
N LEU A 107 -29.16 4.92 6.19
CA LEU A 107 -28.00 4.09 5.90
C LEU A 107 -28.44 2.74 5.34
N ILE A 108 -28.04 2.43 4.10
CA ILE A 108 -28.37 1.18 3.42
C ILE A 108 -27.11 0.44 2.98
N PRO A 109 -27.14 -0.90 2.89
CA PRO A 109 -26.06 -1.66 2.28
C PRO A 109 -25.89 -1.28 0.81
N MET A 110 -24.63 -1.21 0.33
CA MET A 110 -24.29 -0.89 -1.06
C MET A 110 -24.98 -1.84 -2.06
N SER A 111 -25.23 -3.10 -1.67
CA SER A 111 -25.91 -4.12 -2.48
C SER A 111 -27.39 -3.82 -2.75
N GLN A 112 -28.01 -2.90 -2.01
CA GLN A 112 -29.39 -2.49 -2.18
C GLN A 112 -29.54 -1.22 -3.01
N LEU A 113 -28.42 -0.53 -3.31
CA LEU A 113 -28.41 0.69 -4.08
C LEU A 113 -28.76 0.42 -5.55
N GLN A 114 -29.59 1.27 -6.14
CA GLN A 114 -30.04 1.18 -7.53
C GLN A 114 -29.60 2.40 -8.34
N VAL A 115 -29.59 2.25 -9.66
CA VAL A 115 -29.39 3.38 -10.57
C VAL A 115 -30.57 4.35 -10.42
N ASP A 116 -30.29 5.65 -10.46
CA ASP A 116 -31.17 6.78 -10.19
C ASP A 116 -31.49 7.07 -8.71
N ASP A 117 -31.02 6.25 -7.77
CA ASP A 117 -31.04 6.60 -6.34
C ASP A 117 -30.19 7.85 -6.07
N CYS A 118 -30.51 8.57 -5.00
CA CYS A 118 -29.74 9.71 -4.54
C CYS A 118 -29.00 9.35 -3.23
N ILE A 119 -27.68 9.49 -3.22
CA ILE A 119 -26.87 9.26 -2.02
C ILE A 119 -26.23 10.55 -1.53
N ARG A 120 -26.11 10.71 -0.22
CA ARG A 120 -25.38 11.81 0.40
C ARG A 120 -23.97 11.40 0.76
N VAL A 121 -22.98 12.15 0.27
CA VAL A 121 -21.57 11.98 0.60
C VAL A 121 -21.07 13.22 1.31
N ARG A 122 -20.39 13.03 2.45
CA ARG A 122 -19.92 14.09 3.35
C ARG A 122 -18.40 14.19 3.32
N THR A 123 -17.87 15.27 3.89
CA THR A 123 -16.43 15.49 4.08
C THR A 123 -15.71 14.24 4.60
N GLY A 124 -14.57 13.92 4.00
CA GLY A 124 -13.71 12.78 4.36
C GLY A 124 -14.16 11.43 3.80
N SER A 125 -15.30 11.38 3.07
CA SER A 125 -15.84 10.11 2.53
C SER A 125 -15.50 9.91 1.06
N VAL A 126 -15.26 8.65 0.69
CA VAL A 126 -15.10 8.23 -0.72
C VAL A 126 -16.47 8.21 -1.40
N ILE A 127 -16.54 8.70 -2.62
CA ILE A 127 -17.71 8.57 -3.49
C ILE A 127 -17.74 7.13 -4.03
N PRO A 128 -18.77 6.32 -3.68
CA PRO A 128 -18.76 4.89 -4.01
C PRO A 128 -19.28 4.55 -5.41
N VAL A 129 -19.82 5.52 -6.14
CA VAL A 129 -20.51 5.33 -7.43
C VAL A 129 -20.18 6.43 -8.43
N ASP A 130 -20.32 6.15 -9.72
CA ASP A 130 -20.33 7.22 -10.73
C ASP A 130 -21.73 7.87 -10.77
N GLY A 131 -21.76 9.21 -10.72
CA GLY A 131 -23.02 9.94 -10.67
C GLY A 131 -22.93 11.41 -11.04
N GLN A 132 -24.00 12.12 -10.76
CA GLN A 132 -24.12 13.55 -10.97
C GLN A 132 -24.62 14.23 -9.70
N ILE A 133 -23.96 15.30 -9.30
CA ILE A 133 -24.38 16.09 -8.14
C ILE A 133 -25.76 16.72 -8.44
N THR A 134 -26.71 16.52 -7.55
CA THR A 134 -28.06 17.12 -7.62
C THR A 134 -28.19 18.27 -6.64
N GLU A 135 -27.55 18.21 -5.49
CA GLU A 135 -27.61 19.22 -4.42
C GLU A 135 -26.26 19.34 -3.72
N GLY A 136 -25.93 20.52 -3.22
CA GLY A 136 -24.74 20.81 -2.44
C GLY A 136 -23.53 21.19 -3.29
N GLU A 137 -22.46 21.55 -2.57
CA GLU A 137 -21.17 21.92 -3.13
C GLU A 137 -20.07 21.25 -2.31
N ALA A 138 -19.00 20.80 -2.98
CA ALA A 138 -17.86 20.18 -2.30
C ALA A 138 -16.57 20.34 -3.11
N TYR A 139 -15.45 20.39 -2.39
CA TYR A 139 -14.13 20.16 -2.96
C TYR A 139 -13.90 18.65 -3.06
N ILE A 140 -13.72 18.16 -4.29
CA ILE A 140 -13.56 16.73 -4.58
C ILE A 140 -12.16 16.49 -5.11
N ASN A 141 -11.43 15.64 -4.42
CA ASN A 141 -10.13 15.17 -4.86
C ASN A 141 -10.29 14.05 -5.89
N GLU A 142 -9.83 14.31 -7.10
CA GLU A 142 -9.86 13.38 -8.22
C GLU A 142 -8.46 12.80 -8.54
N ALA A 143 -7.48 12.93 -7.63
CA ALA A 143 -6.11 12.47 -7.84
C ALA A 143 -6.02 10.99 -8.21
N SER A 144 -6.91 10.16 -7.66
CA SER A 144 -7.03 8.73 -8.01
C SER A 144 -7.35 8.49 -9.49
N MET A 145 -7.88 9.50 -10.18
CA MET A 145 -8.33 9.40 -11.58
C MET A 145 -7.53 10.26 -12.55
N THR A 146 -7.17 11.48 -12.12
CA THR A 146 -6.50 12.47 -12.97
C THR A 146 -5.00 12.53 -12.71
N GLY A 147 -4.56 12.06 -11.54
CA GLY A 147 -3.18 12.22 -11.06
C GLY A 147 -2.86 13.64 -10.57
N GLU A 148 -3.81 14.57 -10.60
CA GLU A 148 -3.64 15.93 -10.12
C GLU A 148 -4.04 16.02 -8.63
N PRO A 149 -3.14 16.46 -7.74
CA PRO A 149 -3.37 16.42 -6.29
C PRO A 149 -4.31 17.52 -5.78
N LEU A 150 -4.74 18.46 -6.62
CA LEU A 150 -5.61 19.55 -6.20
C LEU A 150 -7.09 19.15 -6.26
N ALA A 151 -7.80 19.32 -5.15
CA ALA A 151 -9.23 19.13 -5.11
C ALA A 151 -9.96 20.19 -5.97
N VAL A 152 -10.93 19.76 -6.73
CA VAL A 152 -11.73 20.59 -7.64
C VAL A 152 -13.07 20.87 -7.00
N MET A 153 -13.46 22.15 -6.94
CA MET A 153 -14.80 22.52 -6.48
C MET A 153 -15.86 22.05 -7.48
N LYS A 154 -16.83 21.27 -7.01
CA LYS A 154 -17.96 20.79 -7.80
C LYS A 154 -19.27 21.12 -7.15
N SER A 155 -20.24 21.54 -7.97
CA SER A 155 -21.59 21.93 -7.58
C SER A 155 -22.64 21.15 -8.36
N ALA A 156 -23.91 21.43 -8.09
CA ALA A 156 -25.04 20.78 -8.75
C ALA A 156 -24.90 20.79 -10.29
N GLY A 157 -25.11 19.63 -10.90
CA GLY A 157 -24.94 19.39 -12.34
C GLY A 157 -23.56 18.81 -12.71
N ALA A 158 -22.56 18.88 -11.86
CA ALA A 158 -21.24 18.30 -12.12
C ALA A 158 -21.24 16.77 -12.00
N SER A 159 -20.44 16.11 -12.84
CA SER A 159 -20.22 14.66 -12.76
C SER A 159 -19.17 14.33 -11.71
N VAL A 160 -19.41 13.26 -10.98
CA VAL A 160 -18.49 12.69 -9.98
C VAL A 160 -18.27 11.21 -10.24
N PHE A 161 -17.14 10.71 -9.79
CA PHE A 161 -16.70 9.36 -10.12
C PHE A 161 -16.41 8.57 -8.85
N ALA A 162 -16.71 7.27 -8.91
CA ALA A 162 -16.37 6.35 -7.83
C ALA A 162 -14.86 6.37 -7.54
N GLY A 163 -14.50 6.35 -6.23
CA GLY A 163 -13.11 6.41 -5.77
C GLY A 163 -12.51 7.79 -5.66
N THR A 164 -13.25 8.84 -5.99
CA THR A 164 -12.88 10.21 -5.65
C THR A 164 -13.34 10.54 -4.24
N VAL A 165 -12.73 11.50 -3.57
CA VAL A 165 -12.97 11.81 -2.17
C VAL A 165 -13.48 13.23 -2.00
N VAL A 166 -14.48 13.39 -1.14
CA VAL A 166 -14.96 14.71 -0.70
C VAL A 166 -14.02 15.24 0.37
N GLU A 167 -13.17 16.23 0.05
CA GLU A 167 -12.26 16.84 1.01
C GLU A 167 -12.98 17.80 1.94
N GLU A 168 -13.86 18.62 1.38
CA GLU A 168 -14.63 19.62 2.14
C GLU A 168 -16.02 19.78 1.52
N GLY A 169 -17.06 19.92 2.36
CA GLY A 169 -18.44 20.08 1.94
C GLY A 169 -19.27 18.82 2.02
N SER A 170 -20.47 18.86 1.43
CA SER A 170 -21.39 17.73 1.34
C SER A 170 -22.22 17.82 0.07
N VAL A 171 -22.35 16.70 -0.63
CA VAL A 171 -23.09 16.63 -1.90
C VAL A 171 -24.10 15.50 -1.89
N VAL A 172 -25.20 15.71 -2.58
CA VAL A 172 -26.16 14.66 -2.95
C VAL A 172 -25.88 14.26 -4.39
N ILE A 173 -25.62 12.97 -4.59
CA ILE A 173 -25.23 12.41 -5.87
C ILE A 173 -26.33 11.48 -6.37
N LYS A 174 -26.84 11.73 -7.56
CA LYS A 174 -27.72 10.82 -8.27
C LYS A 174 -26.89 9.75 -8.95
N VAL A 175 -27.12 8.50 -8.61
CA VAL A 175 -26.39 7.33 -9.12
C VAL A 175 -26.64 7.15 -10.61
N ARG A 176 -25.58 7.11 -11.42
CA ARG A 176 -25.64 6.83 -12.86
C ARG A 176 -25.10 5.43 -13.18
N LYS A 177 -24.10 4.96 -12.44
CA LYS A 177 -23.52 3.63 -12.60
C LYS A 177 -23.14 3.06 -11.24
N LEU A 178 -23.36 1.78 -11.06
CA LEU A 178 -22.95 1.02 -9.88
C LEU A 178 -21.48 0.56 -10.00
N SER A 179 -20.89 0.15 -8.89
CA SER A 179 -19.44 -0.16 -8.78
C SER A 179 -18.89 -1.17 -9.80
N SER A 180 -19.71 -2.06 -10.36
CA SER A 180 -19.29 -3.03 -11.38
C SER A 180 -18.98 -2.42 -12.76
N ASP A 181 -19.51 -1.24 -13.06
CA ASP A 181 -19.41 -0.57 -14.37
C ASP A 181 -18.75 0.82 -14.29
N THR A 182 -18.10 1.12 -13.18
CA THR A 182 -17.46 2.41 -12.92
C THR A 182 -16.16 2.58 -13.71
N LYS A 183 -15.71 3.85 -13.84
CA LYS A 183 -14.39 4.16 -14.43
C LYS A 183 -13.24 3.47 -13.71
N ILE A 184 -13.36 3.23 -12.40
CA ILE A 184 -12.34 2.48 -11.63
C ILE A 184 -12.19 1.05 -12.14
N SER A 185 -13.28 0.35 -12.47
CA SER A 185 -13.18 -0.99 -13.07
C SER A 185 -12.39 -0.97 -14.38
N LYS A 186 -12.52 0.11 -15.18
CA LYS A 186 -11.73 0.31 -16.40
C LYS A 186 -10.27 0.67 -16.10
N ILE A 187 -10.01 1.44 -15.05
CA ILE A 187 -8.63 1.76 -14.61
C ILE A 187 -7.95 0.51 -14.08
N ILE A 188 -8.65 -0.33 -13.32
CA ILE A 188 -8.15 -1.65 -12.88
C ILE A 188 -7.78 -2.51 -14.10
N GLU A 189 -8.60 -2.48 -15.15
CA GLU A 189 -8.30 -3.18 -16.41
C GLU A 189 -7.08 -2.58 -17.14
N LEU A 190 -6.88 -1.26 -17.08
CA LEU A 190 -5.67 -0.59 -17.61
C LEU A 190 -4.42 -0.88 -16.77
N ILE A 191 -4.57 -0.95 -15.44
CA ILE A 191 -3.50 -1.34 -14.51
C ILE A 191 -3.08 -2.80 -14.73
N ASP A 192 -4.01 -3.68 -15.04
CA ASP A 192 -3.75 -5.08 -15.40
C ASP A 192 -2.83 -5.21 -16.63
N ASN A 193 -2.90 -4.26 -17.56
CA ASN A 193 -2.05 -4.19 -18.73
C ASN A 193 -0.75 -3.40 -18.48
N SER A 194 -0.60 -2.79 -17.29
CA SER A 194 0.57 -1.97 -16.96
C SER A 194 1.71 -2.83 -16.39
N GLU A 195 2.88 -2.75 -17.01
CA GLU A 195 4.11 -3.37 -16.47
C GLU A 195 4.59 -2.71 -15.16
N ASN A 196 3.99 -1.59 -14.76
CA ASN A 196 4.47 -0.76 -13.63
C ASN A 196 4.28 -1.41 -12.26
N LEU A 197 3.37 -2.37 -12.10
CA LEU A 197 3.12 -3.07 -10.82
C LEU A 197 3.97 -4.34 -10.65
N LYS A 198 4.71 -4.75 -11.70
CA LYS A 198 5.65 -5.86 -11.58
C LYS A 198 6.81 -5.45 -10.67
N ALA A 199 7.26 -6.36 -9.82
CA ALA A 199 8.50 -6.18 -9.08
C ALA A 199 9.66 -5.91 -10.06
N GLY A 200 10.55 -4.97 -9.72
CA GLY A 200 11.72 -4.67 -10.54
C GLY A 200 12.63 -5.89 -10.72
N VAL A 201 12.69 -6.74 -9.69
CA VAL A 201 13.34 -8.06 -9.73
C VAL A 201 12.70 -8.96 -10.79
N GLN A 202 11.37 -8.98 -10.92
CA GLN A 202 10.69 -9.76 -11.95
C GLN A 202 11.05 -9.26 -13.36
N SER A 203 11.03 -7.95 -13.59
CA SER A 203 11.41 -7.35 -14.87
C SER A 203 12.89 -7.55 -15.21
N LYS A 204 13.78 -7.51 -14.21
CA LYS A 204 15.20 -7.85 -14.37
C LYS A 204 15.39 -9.31 -14.71
N ALA A 205 14.63 -10.20 -14.07
CA ALA A 205 14.67 -11.63 -14.30
C ALA A 205 14.21 -12.01 -15.71
N GLU A 206 13.13 -11.39 -16.19
CA GLU A 206 12.63 -11.58 -17.57
C GLU A 206 13.69 -11.14 -18.59
N ARG A 207 14.30 -9.97 -18.42
CA ARG A 207 15.40 -9.49 -19.27
C ARG A 207 16.64 -10.38 -19.21
N LEU A 208 17.02 -10.85 -18.02
CA LEU A 208 18.14 -11.78 -17.86
C LEU A 208 17.87 -13.09 -18.59
N ALA A 209 16.67 -13.63 -18.46
CA ALA A 209 16.26 -14.86 -19.13
C ALA A 209 16.37 -14.75 -20.66
N ASP A 210 15.88 -13.66 -21.24
CA ASP A 210 15.96 -13.43 -22.68
C ASP A 210 17.41 -13.17 -23.13
N SER A 211 18.24 -12.52 -22.33
CA SER A 211 19.66 -12.27 -22.63
C SER A 211 20.52 -13.54 -22.69
N ILE A 212 20.08 -14.64 -22.08
CA ILE A 212 20.80 -15.92 -22.09
C ILE A 212 20.54 -16.72 -23.39
N VAL A 213 19.43 -16.48 -24.08
CA VAL A 213 19.04 -17.22 -25.29
C VAL A 213 20.13 -17.24 -26.38
N PRO A 214 20.78 -16.12 -26.75
CA PRO A 214 21.89 -16.12 -27.71
C PRO A 214 23.04 -17.07 -27.32
N TYR A 215 23.36 -17.12 -26.02
CA TYR A 215 24.43 -17.98 -25.50
C TYR A 215 24.03 -19.46 -25.56
N SER A 216 22.74 -19.80 -25.41
CA SER A 216 22.23 -21.15 -25.59
C SER A 216 22.39 -21.63 -27.06
N PHE A 217 22.10 -20.74 -28.03
CA PHE A 217 22.37 -21.02 -29.44
C PHE A 217 23.86 -21.13 -29.78
N LEU A 218 24.69 -20.27 -29.18
CA LEU A 218 26.14 -20.38 -29.33
C LEU A 218 26.66 -21.73 -28.79
N ALA A 219 26.22 -22.12 -27.59
CA ALA A 219 26.56 -23.39 -26.97
C ALA A 219 26.09 -24.58 -27.81
N PHE A 220 24.89 -24.53 -28.41
CA PHE A 220 24.40 -25.50 -29.39
C PHE A 220 25.34 -25.60 -30.59
N GLY A 221 25.68 -24.45 -31.21
CA GLY A 221 26.55 -24.40 -32.39
C GLY A 221 27.96 -24.94 -32.09
N LEU A 222 28.56 -24.55 -30.99
CA LEU A 222 29.87 -25.04 -30.54
C LEU A 222 29.82 -26.56 -30.27
N THR A 223 28.79 -27.05 -29.55
CA THR A 223 28.62 -28.47 -29.30
C THR A 223 28.48 -29.26 -30.59
N LEU A 224 27.72 -28.75 -31.57
CA LEU A 224 27.58 -29.39 -32.88
C LEU A 224 28.90 -29.39 -33.66
N LEU A 225 29.62 -28.27 -33.66
CA LEU A 225 30.90 -28.11 -34.35
C LEU A 225 31.97 -29.08 -33.81
N PHE A 226 32.13 -29.13 -32.50
CA PHE A 226 33.18 -29.97 -31.87
C PHE A 226 32.84 -31.45 -31.80
N THR A 227 31.56 -31.79 -31.53
CA THR A 227 31.17 -33.18 -31.35
C THR A 227 30.64 -33.84 -32.62
N ARG A 228 30.24 -33.05 -33.62
CA ARG A 228 29.54 -33.47 -34.83
C ARG A 228 28.34 -34.38 -34.56
N ASN A 229 27.77 -34.25 -33.35
CA ASN A 229 26.68 -35.08 -32.87
C ASN A 229 25.46 -34.19 -32.57
N VAL A 230 24.45 -34.29 -33.48
CA VAL A 230 23.22 -33.50 -33.39
C VAL A 230 22.46 -33.79 -32.10
N THR A 231 22.48 -35.03 -31.61
CA THR A 231 21.78 -35.38 -30.35
C THR A 231 22.36 -34.69 -29.15
N LYS A 232 23.70 -34.58 -29.05
CA LYS A 232 24.36 -33.82 -27.98
C LYS A 232 24.06 -32.33 -28.09
N ALA A 233 24.12 -31.78 -29.28
CA ALA A 233 23.82 -30.38 -29.52
C ALA A 233 22.35 -30.04 -29.14
N VAL A 234 21.40 -30.88 -29.53
CA VAL A 234 19.98 -30.71 -29.17
C VAL A 234 19.76 -30.83 -27.65
N SER A 235 20.55 -31.65 -26.93
CA SER A 235 20.45 -31.71 -25.46
C SER A 235 20.75 -30.38 -24.79
N VAL A 236 21.61 -29.54 -25.38
CA VAL A 236 21.91 -28.18 -24.92
C VAL A 236 20.69 -27.27 -25.06
N LEU A 237 19.95 -27.36 -26.18
CA LEU A 237 18.74 -26.56 -26.39
C LEU A 237 17.56 -26.98 -25.50
N MET A 238 17.61 -28.20 -24.90
CA MET A 238 16.54 -28.66 -23.99
C MET A 238 16.60 -27.99 -22.59
N VAL A 239 17.66 -27.27 -22.29
CA VAL A 239 17.85 -26.61 -20.98
C VAL A 239 17.65 -25.11 -21.17
N ASP A 240 16.52 -24.64 -20.69
CA ASP A 240 16.17 -23.22 -20.66
C ASP A 240 16.25 -22.64 -19.26
N TYR A 241 16.80 -21.44 -19.12
CA TYR A 241 16.88 -20.75 -17.84
C TYR A 241 15.62 -19.94 -17.54
N SER A 242 14.87 -19.56 -18.57
CA SER A 242 13.84 -18.55 -18.46
C SER A 242 12.52 -19.09 -17.89
N CYS A 243 12.14 -20.33 -18.21
CA CYS A 243 10.89 -20.94 -17.74
C CYS A 243 10.80 -20.91 -16.21
N ALA A 244 11.86 -21.37 -15.53
CA ALA A 244 11.90 -21.41 -14.07
C ALA A 244 11.89 -20.00 -13.44
N ILE A 245 12.60 -19.05 -14.05
CA ILE A 245 12.69 -17.66 -13.58
C ILE A 245 11.33 -16.96 -13.77
N LYS A 246 10.75 -17.01 -14.96
CA LYS A 246 9.48 -16.36 -15.31
C LYS A 246 8.29 -16.88 -14.50
N LEU A 247 8.34 -18.14 -14.06
CA LEU A 247 7.25 -18.74 -13.25
C LEU A 247 7.46 -18.57 -11.74
N SER A 248 8.66 -18.84 -11.23
CA SER A 248 8.88 -18.91 -9.79
C SER A 248 8.79 -17.56 -9.09
N THR A 249 9.17 -16.47 -9.78
CA THR A 249 9.18 -15.13 -9.20
C THR A 249 7.78 -14.59 -8.96
N PRO A 250 6.85 -14.55 -9.93
CA PRO A 250 5.47 -14.15 -9.67
C PRO A 250 4.78 -15.00 -8.61
N ILE A 251 5.02 -16.32 -8.61
CA ILE A 251 4.46 -17.23 -7.61
C ILE A 251 4.93 -16.85 -6.20
N ALA A 252 6.22 -16.56 -6.01
CA ALA A 252 6.76 -16.14 -4.72
C ALA A 252 6.16 -14.81 -4.26
N VAL A 253 6.02 -13.83 -5.18
CA VAL A 253 5.40 -12.53 -4.89
C VAL A 253 3.94 -12.69 -4.46
N ILE A 254 3.16 -13.50 -5.18
CA ILE A 254 1.75 -13.74 -4.83
C ILE A 254 1.64 -14.44 -3.48
N SER A 255 2.53 -15.41 -3.20
CA SER A 255 2.58 -16.07 -1.90
C SER A 255 2.84 -15.07 -0.78
N ALA A 256 3.76 -14.12 -0.99
CA ALA A 256 4.05 -13.05 -0.02
C ALA A 256 2.87 -12.08 0.16
N ILE A 257 2.24 -11.63 -0.93
CA ILE A 257 1.06 -10.74 -0.85
C ILE A 257 -0.08 -11.45 -0.09
N LYS A 258 -0.30 -12.75 -0.36
CA LYS A 258 -1.30 -13.52 0.38
C LYS A 258 -0.96 -13.62 1.87
N GLU A 259 0.31 -13.86 2.21
CA GLU A 259 0.77 -13.95 3.59
C GLU A 259 0.62 -12.61 4.33
N ALA A 260 0.91 -11.49 3.65
CA ALA A 260 0.62 -10.15 4.16
C ALA A 260 -0.87 -9.94 4.41
N ALA A 261 -1.73 -10.38 3.49
CA ALA A 261 -3.18 -10.28 3.63
C ALA A 261 -3.74 -11.15 4.78
N ASP A 262 -3.14 -12.32 5.03
CA ASP A 262 -3.47 -13.18 6.18
C ASP A 262 -3.10 -12.50 7.53
N ASP A 263 -2.23 -11.48 7.50
CA ASP A 263 -1.80 -10.65 8.63
C ASP A 263 -2.44 -9.25 8.61
N ASP A 264 -3.59 -9.10 7.95
CA ASP A 264 -4.33 -7.84 7.84
C ASP A 264 -3.57 -6.69 7.16
N VAL A 265 -2.62 -7.01 6.29
CA VAL A 265 -1.88 -6.05 5.47
C VAL A 265 -2.24 -6.21 4.00
N THR A 266 -2.73 -5.15 3.38
CA THR A 266 -3.01 -5.11 1.94
C THR A 266 -1.83 -4.48 1.20
N VAL A 267 -1.28 -5.18 0.21
CA VAL A 267 -0.17 -4.72 -0.64
C VAL A 267 -0.65 -4.64 -2.08
N LYS A 268 -0.57 -3.47 -2.71
CA LYS A 268 -1.08 -3.23 -4.07
C LYS A 268 -0.22 -3.83 -5.19
N GLY A 269 0.99 -4.28 -4.89
CA GLY A 269 1.85 -4.92 -5.90
C GLY A 269 3.19 -5.39 -5.39
N GLY A 270 3.80 -6.33 -6.12
CA GLY A 270 5.10 -6.92 -5.75
C GLY A 270 6.27 -5.91 -5.74
N LYS A 271 6.17 -4.85 -6.54
CA LYS A 271 7.14 -3.74 -6.54
C LYS A 271 7.30 -3.14 -5.15
N TYR A 272 6.21 -2.98 -4.42
CA TYR A 272 6.22 -2.33 -3.12
C TYR A 272 6.87 -3.18 -2.03
N LEU A 273 6.73 -4.52 -2.11
CA LEU A 273 7.49 -5.43 -1.23
C LEU A 273 9.00 -5.38 -1.53
N GLU A 274 9.38 -5.28 -2.82
CA GLU A 274 10.79 -5.12 -3.20
C GLU A 274 11.36 -3.81 -2.68
N GLU A 275 10.68 -2.68 -2.92
CA GLU A 275 11.12 -1.36 -2.44
C GLU A 275 11.14 -1.31 -0.90
N TYR A 276 10.18 -1.93 -0.23
CA TYR A 276 10.14 -2.05 1.22
C TYR A 276 11.34 -2.83 1.77
N ALA A 277 11.71 -3.95 1.10
CA ALA A 277 12.89 -4.72 1.45
C ALA A 277 14.21 -3.95 1.26
N LEU A 278 14.24 -2.97 0.39
CA LEU A 278 15.43 -2.17 0.06
C LEU A 278 15.47 -0.83 0.79
N ALA A 279 14.40 -0.47 1.49
CA ALA A 279 14.32 0.80 2.19
C ALA A 279 15.32 0.88 3.35
N ASP A 280 15.96 2.02 3.50
CA ASP A 280 16.88 2.36 4.59
C ASP A 280 16.33 3.45 5.51
N SER A 281 15.29 4.15 5.05
CA SER A 281 14.69 5.27 5.73
C SER A 281 13.17 5.10 5.87
N ILE A 282 12.63 5.45 7.04
CA ILE A 282 11.20 5.53 7.29
C ILE A 282 10.84 6.89 7.87
N VAL A 283 9.84 7.52 7.31
CA VAL A 283 9.33 8.82 7.75
C VAL A 283 7.92 8.62 8.27
N PHE A 284 7.69 9.00 9.51
CA PHE A 284 6.39 8.96 10.16
C PHE A 284 5.78 10.35 10.23
N ASP A 285 4.51 10.48 9.87
CA ASP A 285 3.72 11.54 10.46
C ASP A 285 3.45 11.24 11.93
N LYS A 286 3.33 12.27 12.78
CA LYS A 286 3.02 12.07 14.20
C LYS A 286 1.54 11.77 14.39
N THR A 287 0.70 12.71 14.01
CA THR A 287 -0.73 12.72 14.35
C THR A 287 -1.49 11.68 13.55
N GLY A 288 -2.27 10.82 14.23
CA GLY A 288 -3.03 9.73 13.58
C GLY A 288 -2.19 8.55 13.09
N THR A 289 -0.86 8.66 13.12
CA THR A 289 0.07 7.59 12.74
C THR A 289 0.80 7.04 13.97
N LEU A 290 1.71 7.81 14.56
CA LEU A 290 2.37 7.44 15.83
C LEU A 290 1.44 7.63 17.03
N THR A 291 0.38 8.40 16.87
CA THR A 291 -0.70 8.64 17.84
C THR A 291 -2.04 8.15 17.28
N ASN A 292 -3.07 8.12 18.10
CA ASN A 292 -4.43 7.75 17.66
C ASN A 292 -5.25 8.95 17.14
N ALA A 293 -4.69 10.16 17.11
CA ALA A 293 -5.42 11.41 16.87
C ALA A 293 -6.62 11.60 17.84
N GLU A 294 -6.51 11.05 19.02
CA GLU A 294 -7.46 11.20 20.11
C GLU A 294 -6.79 12.04 21.22
N PRO A 295 -6.81 13.38 21.12
CA PRO A 295 -6.23 14.23 22.13
C PRO A 295 -6.92 14.05 23.47
N VAL A 296 -6.14 14.19 24.53
CA VAL A 296 -6.61 14.08 25.92
C VAL A 296 -6.25 15.34 26.71
N LEU A 297 -7.11 15.69 27.65
CA LEU A 297 -6.84 16.75 28.59
C LEU A 297 -5.89 16.27 29.70
N GLU A 298 -4.63 16.66 29.64
CA GLU A 298 -3.64 16.27 30.67
C GLU A 298 -3.73 17.12 31.93
N LYS A 299 -3.72 18.44 31.76
CA LYS A 299 -3.68 19.39 32.89
C LYS A 299 -4.59 20.59 32.67
N VAL A 300 -5.08 21.11 33.72
CA VAL A 300 -5.75 22.43 33.79
C VAL A 300 -4.88 23.34 34.64
N ILE A 301 -4.53 24.48 34.12
CA ILE A 301 -3.77 25.51 34.80
C ILE A 301 -4.74 26.66 35.09
N ALA A 302 -5.18 26.76 36.33
CA ALA A 302 -6.04 27.87 36.76
C ALA A 302 -5.19 29.11 37.01
N LEU A 303 -5.65 30.25 36.53
CA LEU A 303 -4.98 31.53 36.66
C LEU A 303 -5.93 32.57 37.33
N GLY A 304 -5.41 33.41 38.18
CA GLY A 304 -6.20 34.41 38.88
C GLY A 304 -7.09 33.81 39.97
N ASP A 305 -8.36 34.24 40.01
CA ASP A 305 -9.31 33.93 41.08
C ASP A 305 -10.11 32.63 40.86
N TYR A 306 -9.87 31.92 39.75
CA TYR A 306 -10.58 30.69 39.39
C TYR A 306 -9.84 29.43 39.86
N SER A 307 -10.59 28.43 40.27
CA SER A 307 -10.06 27.07 40.53
C SER A 307 -9.91 26.26 39.24
N GLU A 308 -9.13 25.18 39.30
CA GLU A 308 -9.00 24.26 38.16
C GLU A 308 -10.35 23.67 37.72
N ALA A 309 -11.22 23.35 38.69
CA ALA A 309 -12.56 22.82 38.42
C ALA A 309 -13.46 23.86 37.75
N GLU A 310 -13.42 25.10 38.16
CA GLU A 310 -14.20 26.19 37.54
C GLU A 310 -13.67 26.53 36.15
N THR A 311 -12.35 26.57 35.97
CA THR A 311 -11.71 26.75 34.64
C THR A 311 -12.14 25.68 33.68
N LEU A 312 -12.10 24.40 34.11
CA LEU A 312 -12.50 23.27 33.26
C LEU A 312 -14.01 23.26 33.00
N LYS A 313 -14.84 23.59 34.00
CA LYS A 313 -16.29 23.71 33.80
C LYS A 313 -16.63 24.72 32.72
N ILE A 314 -16.02 25.91 32.77
CA ILE A 314 -16.22 26.98 31.79
C ILE A 314 -15.75 26.52 30.40
N ALA A 315 -14.56 25.95 30.31
CA ALA A 315 -14.01 25.47 29.05
C ALA A 315 -14.88 24.38 28.41
N ALA A 316 -15.36 23.40 29.20
CA ALA A 316 -16.21 22.34 28.71
C ALA A 316 -17.58 22.88 28.25
N CYS A 317 -18.17 23.82 28.99
CA CYS A 317 -19.41 24.48 28.61
C CYS A 317 -19.29 25.22 27.27
N LEU A 318 -18.16 25.88 26.99
CA LEU A 318 -17.91 26.59 25.75
C LEU A 318 -17.69 25.63 24.55
N GLU A 319 -17.08 24.49 24.79
CA GLU A 319 -16.66 23.53 23.75
C GLU A 319 -17.71 22.44 23.49
N GLU A 320 -18.75 22.29 24.30
CA GLU A 320 -19.71 21.18 24.24
C GLU A 320 -20.38 21.00 22.88
N HIS A 321 -20.64 22.06 22.15
CA HIS A 321 -21.34 22.02 20.88
C HIS A 321 -20.43 21.85 19.66
N PHE A 322 -19.11 21.81 19.86
CA PHE A 322 -18.16 21.77 18.76
C PHE A 322 -17.58 20.35 18.55
N PRO A 323 -17.70 19.80 17.34
CA PRO A 323 -17.34 18.40 17.08
C PRO A 323 -15.84 18.16 16.83
N HIS A 324 -14.98 19.17 17.03
CA HIS A 324 -13.53 18.98 16.80
C HIS A 324 -12.84 18.21 17.97
N SER A 325 -11.68 17.62 17.67
CA SER A 325 -11.00 16.69 18.58
C SER A 325 -10.59 17.31 19.92
N VAL A 326 -10.15 18.58 19.93
CA VAL A 326 -9.77 19.31 21.14
C VAL A 326 -10.99 19.57 22.03
N ALA A 327 -12.13 19.96 21.45
CA ALA A 327 -13.38 20.15 22.18
C ALA A 327 -13.80 18.86 22.90
N ARG A 328 -13.78 17.73 22.14
CA ARG A 328 -14.10 16.42 22.74
C ARG A 328 -13.15 16.05 23.88
N ALA A 329 -11.86 16.39 23.77
CA ALA A 329 -10.89 16.15 24.83
C ALA A 329 -11.20 16.94 26.11
N ILE A 330 -11.61 18.20 25.97
CA ILE A 330 -11.97 19.08 27.09
C ILE A 330 -13.25 18.58 27.75
N VAL A 331 -14.31 18.34 26.99
CA VAL A 331 -15.59 17.83 27.47
C VAL A 331 -15.44 16.48 28.16
N LYS A 332 -14.72 15.54 27.54
CA LYS A 332 -14.40 14.24 28.15
C LYS A 332 -13.56 14.41 29.43
N GLY A 333 -12.57 15.30 29.41
CA GLY A 333 -11.74 15.61 30.57
C GLY A 333 -12.51 16.19 31.76
N ALA A 334 -13.62 16.91 31.50
CA ALA A 334 -14.54 17.37 32.53
C ALA A 334 -15.40 16.20 33.05
N ALA A 335 -15.95 15.37 32.18
CA ALA A 335 -16.72 14.19 32.55
C ALA A 335 -15.91 13.17 33.36
N ASP A 336 -14.65 12.90 33.00
CA ASP A 336 -13.74 11.98 33.69
C ASP A 336 -13.37 12.50 35.13
N ARG A 337 -13.60 13.78 35.40
CA ARG A 337 -13.39 14.42 36.72
C ARG A 337 -14.68 14.72 37.48
N ASP A 338 -15.81 14.15 37.02
CA ASP A 338 -17.16 14.33 37.59
C ASP A 338 -17.57 15.83 37.69
N ILE A 339 -17.11 16.66 36.73
CA ILE A 339 -17.46 18.08 36.65
C ILE A 339 -18.69 18.21 35.76
N ASP A 340 -19.82 18.58 36.39
CA ASP A 340 -21.06 18.89 35.68
C ASP A 340 -20.96 20.27 35.03
N HIS A 341 -21.20 20.36 33.73
CA HIS A 341 -21.12 21.54 32.90
C HIS A 341 -22.44 21.79 32.16
N ALA A 342 -23.49 22.18 32.88
CA ALA A 342 -24.72 22.59 32.24
C ALA A 342 -24.50 23.87 31.39
N GLU A 343 -25.28 24.00 30.30
CA GLU A 343 -25.24 25.18 29.44
C GLU A 343 -25.59 26.46 30.22
N GLU A 344 -24.60 27.33 30.40
CA GLU A 344 -24.75 28.62 31.11
C GLU A 344 -24.43 29.82 30.21
N HIS A 345 -24.24 29.63 28.90
CA HIS A 345 -23.82 30.67 27.95
C HIS A 345 -24.94 31.14 27.02
N ALA A 346 -24.76 32.33 26.46
CA ALA A 346 -25.58 32.86 25.37
C ALA A 346 -25.17 32.23 24.02
N GLU A 347 -25.72 32.74 22.92
CA GLU A 347 -25.36 32.30 21.57
C GLU A 347 -23.85 32.35 21.35
N VAL A 348 -23.28 31.23 20.88
CA VAL A 348 -21.86 31.04 20.70
C VAL A 348 -21.44 31.47 19.29
N GLN A 349 -20.42 32.32 19.19
CA GLN A 349 -19.79 32.67 17.92
C GLN A 349 -18.54 31.84 17.70
N TYR A 350 -18.55 30.99 16.70
CA TYR A 350 -17.39 30.22 16.28
C TYR A 350 -16.57 31.01 15.25
N ILE A 351 -15.29 31.20 15.53
CA ILE A 351 -14.36 31.82 14.60
C ILE A 351 -13.46 30.72 14.04
N VAL A 352 -13.69 30.38 12.77
CA VAL A 352 -13.04 29.24 12.10
C VAL A 352 -11.52 29.31 12.25
N ALA A 353 -10.92 28.20 12.68
CA ALA A 353 -9.49 27.99 12.91
C ALA A 353 -8.83 28.84 14.02
N HIS A 354 -9.57 29.67 14.76
CA HIS A 354 -9.01 30.56 15.79
C HIS A 354 -9.49 30.22 17.20
N GLY A 355 -10.81 30.10 17.40
CA GLY A 355 -11.38 29.83 18.74
C GLY A 355 -12.87 30.11 18.81
N ILE A 356 -13.34 30.18 20.04
CA ILE A 356 -14.75 30.38 20.37
C ILE A 356 -14.87 31.65 21.23
N SER A 357 -15.86 32.48 20.95
CA SER A 357 -16.24 33.64 21.72
C SER A 357 -17.73 33.60 22.06
N THR A 358 -18.09 33.82 23.33
CA THR A 358 -19.48 33.89 23.78
C THR A 358 -19.62 34.86 24.97
N THR A 359 -20.83 34.99 25.52
CA THR A 359 -21.09 35.74 26.76
C THR A 359 -21.54 34.77 27.85
N LEU A 360 -20.79 34.73 28.95
CA LEU A 360 -21.05 33.94 30.14
C LEU A 360 -21.36 34.88 31.29
N HIS A 361 -22.55 34.80 31.91
CA HIS A 361 -23.01 35.67 32.99
C HIS A 361 -22.78 37.17 32.75
N GLY A 362 -22.99 37.64 31.51
CA GLY A 362 -22.82 39.04 31.12
C GLY A 362 -21.36 39.46 30.89
N LYS A 363 -20.39 38.56 31.00
CA LYS A 363 -19.00 38.80 30.65
C LYS A 363 -18.63 38.03 29.39
N ARG A 364 -17.77 38.61 28.57
CA ARG A 364 -17.24 37.90 27.38
C ARG A 364 -16.36 36.74 27.83
N ALA A 365 -16.57 35.56 27.28
CA ALA A 365 -15.76 34.37 27.49
C ALA A 365 -15.17 33.91 26.17
N ILE A 366 -13.87 33.61 26.14
CA ILE A 366 -13.09 33.32 24.94
C ILE A 366 -12.23 32.11 25.22
N ILE A 367 -12.25 31.13 24.33
CA ILE A 367 -11.38 29.96 24.39
C ILE A 367 -10.73 29.73 23.03
N GLY A 368 -9.43 29.45 22.97
CA GLY A 368 -8.73 29.21 21.72
C GLY A 368 -7.21 29.25 21.82
N SER A 369 -6.57 29.42 20.64
CA SER A 369 -5.12 29.51 20.54
C SER A 369 -4.57 30.79 21.20
N ARG A 370 -3.26 30.80 21.47
CA ARG A 370 -2.59 32.02 21.98
C ARG A 370 -2.79 33.21 21.05
N HIS A 371 -2.64 32.98 19.74
CA HIS A 371 -2.84 34.02 18.73
C HIS A 371 -4.24 34.63 18.84
N PHE A 372 -5.27 33.77 18.87
CA PHE A 372 -6.65 34.25 18.99
C PHE A 372 -6.89 35.02 20.26
N VAL A 373 -6.50 34.48 21.41
CA VAL A 373 -6.80 35.12 22.72
C VAL A 373 -5.98 36.39 22.93
N CYS A 374 -4.69 36.42 22.54
CA CYS A 374 -3.81 37.52 22.83
C CYS A 374 -3.70 38.57 21.72
N GLU A 375 -3.65 38.13 20.45
CA GLU A 375 -3.40 39.02 19.32
C GLU A 375 -4.72 39.52 18.69
N ASP A 376 -5.68 38.62 18.46
CA ASP A 376 -6.96 39.02 17.85
C ASP A 376 -7.91 39.66 18.88
N GLU A 377 -7.95 39.10 20.10
CA GLU A 377 -8.88 39.54 21.14
C GLU A 377 -8.24 40.46 22.19
N GLY A 378 -6.92 40.65 22.13
CA GLY A 378 -6.18 41.64 22.91
C GLY A 378 -6.05 41.34 24.40
N ILE A 379 -6.19 40.09 24.84
CA ILE A 379 -6.03 39.69 26.23
C ILE A 379 -4.53 39.67 26.60
N GLU A 380 -4.11 40.47 27.55
CA GLU A 380 -2.72 40.50 27.99
C GLU A 380 -2.41 39.31 28.90
N ILE A 381 -1.28 38.64 28.64
CA ILE A 381 -0.70 37.60 29.50
C ILE A 381 0.51 38.22 30.19
N THR A 382 0.52 38.17 31.52
CA THR A 382 1.67 38.66 32.29
C THR A 382 2.85 37.70 32.18
N ASP A 383 4.09 38.22 32.36
CA ASP A 383 5.30 37.39 32.35
C ASP A 383 5.26 36.27 33.40
N GLU A 384 4.62 36.55 34.56
CA GLU A 384 4.43 35.57 35.64
C GLU A 384 3.49 34.43 35.20
N GLN A 385 2.36 34.76 34.57
CA GLN A 385 1.40 33.77 34.04
C GLN A 385 2.03 32.95 32.94
N GLN A 386 2.79 33.56 32.05
CA GLN A 386 3.49 32.84 30.97
C GLN A 386 4.53 31.87 31.55
N ALA A 387 5.30 32.30 32.56
CA ALA A 387 6.27 31.45 33.23
C ALA A 387 5.62 30.24 33.93
N GLU A 388 4.47 30.45 34.58
CA GLU A 388 3.70 29.38 35.22
C GLU A 388 3.17 28.36 34.19
N ILE A 389 2.65 28.84 33.05
CA ILE A 389 2.18 28.00 31.95
C ILE A 389 3.35 27.20 31.38
N ASP A 390 4.50 27.85 31.09
CA ASP A 390 5.68 27.22 30.50
C ASP A 390 6.32 26.16 31.39
N GLU A 391 6.29 26.38 32.73
CA GLU A 391 6.77 25.39 33.71
C GLU A 391 5.89 24.14 33.74
N LYS A 392 4.57 24.30 33.63
CA LYS A 392 3.59 23.23 33.74
C LYS A 392 3.29 22.56 32.40
N LEU A 393 3.69 23.16 31.28
CA LEU A 393 3.27 22.83 29.91
C LEU A 393 3.69 21.43 29.47
N GLY A 394 4.90 20.98 29.78
CA GLY A 394 5.40 19.71 29.31
C GLY A 394 5.40 19.60 27.77
N ALA A 395 4.80 18.51 27.24
CA ALA A 395 4.67 18.20 25.79
C ALA A 395 3.31 18.59 25.19
N CYS A 396 2.51 19.37 25.92
CA CYS A 396 1.12 19.67 25.55
C CYS A 396 0.99 20.85 24.60
N SER A 397 -0.07 20.82 23.79
CA SER A 397 -0.61 22.01 23.14
C SER A 397 -1.50 22.76 24.12
N VAL A 398 -1.45 24.08 24.12
CA VAL A 398 -2.19 24.93 25.11
C VAL A 398 -3.38 25.58 24.46
N VAL A 399 -4.52 25.40 25.10
CA VAL A 399 -5.75 26.14 24.81
C VAL A 399 -5.94 27.16 25.94
N TYR A 400 -6.04 28.43 25.58
CA TYR A 400 -6.18 29.55 26.50
C TYR A 400 -7.64 29.89 26.74
N LEU A 401 -8.01 30.13 27.98
CA LEU A 401 -9.35 30.54 28.38
C LEU A 401 -9.28 31.93 29.06
N ALA A 402 -10.10 32.86 28.58
CA ALA A 402 -10.24 34.16 29.17
C ALA A 402 -11.73 34.49 29.48
N VAL A 403 -11.99 35.20 30.59
CA VAL A 403 -13.32 35.68 30.97
C VAL A 403 -13.23 37.15 31.30
N GLY A 404 -14.01 38.00 30.60
CA GLY A 404 -13.83 39.44 30.59
C GLY A 404 -12.51 39.78 29.87
N ASP A 405 -11.72 40.65 30.49
CA ASP A 405 -10.44 41.16 29.96
C ASP A 405 -9.23 40.46 30.60
N LYS A 406 -9.44 39.27 31.23
CA LYS A 406 -8.37 38.59 31.97
C LYS A 406 -8.26 37.12 31.56
N LEU A 407 -7.02 36.67 31.45
CA LEU A 407 -6.74 35.26 31.31
C LEU A 407 -7.11 34.50 32.58
N THR A 408 -8.00 33.52 32.50
CA THR A 408 -8.52 32.75 33.65
C THR A 408 -7.91 31.37 33.75
N GLY A 409 -7.35 30.86 32.66
CA GLY A 409 -6.67 29.57 32.69
C GLY A 409 -6.12 29.12 31.35
N ALA A 410 -5.39 28.03 31.42
CA ALA A 410 -4.84 27.33 30.26
C ALA A 410 -5.07 25.83 30.42
N LEU A 411 -5.49 25.18 29.32
CA LEU A 411 -5.73 23.75 29.27
C LEU A 411 -4.64 23.10 28.43
N CYS A 412 -3.96 22.10 29.00
CA CYS A 412 -2.92 21.34 28.31
C CYS A 412 -3.53 20.12 27.64
N ILE A 413 -3.53 20.12 26.35
CA ILE A 413 -4.04 19.04 25.52
C ILE A 413 -2.85 18.30 24.92
N SER A 414 -2.79 17.00 25.08
CA SER A 414 -1.78 16.16 24.46
C SER A 414 -2.43 15.13 23.54
N ASP A 415 -1.65 14.65 22.57
CA ASP A 415 -2.00 13.51 21.71
C ASP A 415 -0.95 12.43 21.98
N PRO A 416 -1.23 11.49 22.92
CA PRO A 416 -0.24 10.53 23.38
C PRO A 416 0.13 9.54 22.28
N PRO A 417 1.40 9.10 22.21
CA PRO A 417 1.81 8.04 21.31
C PRO A 417 1.04 6.75 21.58
N ARG A 418 0.84 5.96 20.52
CA ARG A 418 0.28 4.61 20.63
C ARG A 418 1.12 3.75 21.58
N PRO A 419 0.50 2.86 22.37
CA PRO A 419 1.25 2.03 23.33
C PRO A 419 2.35 1.18 22.70
N GLU A 420 2.13 0.74 21.47
CA GLU A 420 3.07 -0.10 20.71
C GLU A 420 4.10 0.68 19.89
N ALA A 421 4.03 2.02 19.83
CA ALA A 421 4.86 2.83 18.94
C ALA A 421 6.36 2.73 19.27
N GLU A 422 6.72 2.71 20.55
CA GLU A 422 8.13 2.55 20.98
C GLU A 422 8.69 1.19 20.54
N GLU A 423 7.93 0.11 20.76
CA GLU A 423 8.33 -1.23 20.37
C GLU A 423 8.42 -1.37 18.84
N ALA A 424 7.49 -0.76 18.10
CA ALA A 424 7.52 -0.73 16.64
C ALA A 424 8.78 -0.04 16.09
N VAL A 425 9.15 1.11 16.64
CA VAL A 425 10.39 1.83 16.29
C VAL A 425 11.62 0.98 16.57
N LYS A 426 11.67 0.31 17.72
CA LYS A 426 12.75 -0.59 18.08
C LYS A 426 12.87 -1.75 17.11
N GLN A 427 11.76 -2.43 16.79
CA GLN A 427 11.74 -3.57 15.85
C GLN A 427 12.13 -3.14 14.42
N LEU A 428 11.77 -1.95 13.97
CA LEU A 428 12.18 -1.40 12.68
C LEU A 428 13.71 -1.18 12.64
N LYS A 429 14.31 -0.67 13.71
CA LYS A 429 15.78 -0.56 13.82
C LYS A 429 16.46 -1.93 13.78
N GLU A 430 15.93 -2.90 14.51
CA GLU A 430 16.42 -4.29 14.50
C GLU A 430 16.28 -4.95 13.11
N ALA A 431 15.26 -4.57 12.35
CA ALA A 431 15.03 -4.98 10.96
C ALA A 431 15.84 -4.18 9.93
N GLY A 432 16.82 -3.38 10.36
CA GLY A 432 17.81 -2.73 9.50
C GLY A 432 17.39 -1.39 8.90
N ILE A 433 16.31 -0.76 9.38
CA ILE A 433 16.00 0.64 9.05
C ILE A 433 16.95 1.55 9.85
N THR A 434 17.83 2.24 9.13
CA THR A 434 18.91 3.04 9.75
C THR A 434 18.48 4.48 10.04
N ASN A 435 17.53 5.01 9.29
CA ASN A 435 17.06 6.38 9.41
C ASN A 435 15.55 6.41 9.69
N ILE A 436 15.18 6.77 10.91
CA ILE A 436 13.78 6.91 11.35
C ILE A 436 13.52 8.36 11.70
N VAL A 437 12.58 8.99 10.99
CA VAL A 437 12.28 10.41 11.10
C VAL A 437 10.82 10.61 11.48
N MET A 438 10.55 11.54 12.40
CA MET A 438 9.21 11.98 12.74
C MET A 438 8.96 13.39 12.19
N LEU A 439 7.87 13.57 11.45
CA LEU A 439 7.39 14.88 11.01
C LEU A 439 6.16 15.26 11.82
N THR A 440 6.09 16.53 12.26
CA THR A 440 4.94 17.04 13.03
C THR A 440 4.75 18.53 12.84
N GLY A 441 3.50 18.98 12.89
CA GLY A 441 3.15 20.40 12.97
C GLY A 441 3.32 21.01 14.37
N ASP A 442 3.59 20.19 15.38
CA ASP A 442 3.73 20.63 16.77
C ASP A 442 4.96 21.53 17.00
N SER A 443 4.99 22.15 18.18
CA SER A 443 6.16 22.91 18.64
C SER A 443 7.40 22.02 18.78
N ALA A 444 8.58 22.62 18.64
CA ALA A 444 9.86 21.90 18.74
C ALA A 444 10.00 21.17 20.09
N LYS A 445 9.55 21.76 21.21
CA LYS A 445 9.60 21.15 22.54
C LYS A 445 8.71 19.90 22.65
N ALA A 446 7.49 19.96 22.12
CA ALA A 446 6.56 18.83 22.12
C ALA A 446 7.06 17.69 21.21
N ALA A 447 7.61 18.04 20.05
CA ALA A 447 8.20 17.09 19.12
C ALA A 447 9.41 16.36 19.73
N GLU A 448 10.31 17.09 20.41
CA GLU A 448 11.49 16.53 21.06
C GLU A 448 11.11 15.53 22.15
N ILE A 449 10.16 15.86 23.02
CA ILE A 449 9.70 14.99 24.11
C ILE A 449 9.10 13.69 23.53
N THR A 450 8.28 13.82 22.49
CA THR A 450 7.67 12.65 21.82
C THR A 450 8.74 11.79 21.15
N ALA A 451 9.67 12.39 20.43
CA ALA A 451 10.76 11.67 19.76
C ALA A 451 11.65 10.93 20.76
N GLN A 452 12.02 11.55 21.88
CA GLN A 452 12.78 10.90 22.96
C GLN A 452 12.04 9.70 23.55
N LYS A 453 10.73 9.85 23.83
CA LYS A 453 9.89 8.75 24.36
C LYS A 453 9.82 7.57 23.41
N LEU A 454 9.79 7.81 22.10
CA LEU A 454 9.73 6.77 21.05
C LEU A 454 11.13 6.27 20.63
N GLY A 455 12.20 6.86 21.16
CA GLY A 455 13.57 6.53 20.78
C GLY A 455 13.90 6.95 19.34
N ILE A 456 13.22 7.93 18.76
CA ILE A 456 13.48 8.50 17.44
C ILE A 456 14.53 9.60 17.59
N SER A 457 15.61 9.54 16.82
CA SER A 457 16.73 10.48 16.91
C SER A 457 16.60 11.70 15.98
N ASP A 458 15.85 11.58 14.90
CA ASP A 458 15.64 12.68 13.94
C ASP A 458 14.15 13.06 13.88
N PHE A 459 13.86 14.33 14.04
CA PHE A 459 12.50 14.85 13.93
C PHE A 459 12.49 16.24 13.32
N ARG A 460 11.37 16.60 12.70
CA ARG A 460 11.10 17.95 12.20
C ARG A 460 9.80 18.46 12.82
N ALA A 461 9.88 19.58 13.51
CA ALA A 461 8.75 20.26 14.13
C ALA A 461 8.24 21.40 13.25
N GLN A 462 7.01 21.84 13.48
CA GLN A 462 6.37 22.96 12.79
C GLN A 462 6.36 22.79 11.26
N VAL A 463 6.20 21.53 10.79
CA VAL A 463 6.23 21.19 9.38
C VAL A 463 4.84 21.39 8.77
N LEU A 464 4.77 22.20 7.72
CA LEU A 464 3.56 22.36 6.92
C LEU A 464 3.37 21.16 5.98
N PRO A 465 2.14 20.87 5.52
CA PRO A 465 1.88 19.75 4.58
C PRO A 465 2.78 19.76 3.34
N GLU A 466 3.00 20.92 2.73
CA GLU A 466 3.89 21.10 1.58
C GLU A 466 5.35 20.78 1.88
N ASP A 467 5.81 21.04 3.09
CA ASP A 467 7.19 20.78 3.50
C ASP A 467 7.44 19.29 3.75
N LYS A 468 6.41 18.52 4.16
CA LYS A 468 6.49 17.05 4.29
C LYS A 468 6.87 16.41 2.96
N HIS A 469 6.18 16.79 1.88
CA HIS A 469 6.50 16.32 0.51
C HIS A 469 7.95 16.64 0.13
N ARG A 470 8.36 17.91 0.34
CA ARG A 470 9.71 18.38 0.01
C ARG A 470 10.80 17.63 0.78
N TYR A 471 10.55 17.34 2.05
CA TYR A 471 11.48 16.57 2.89
C TYR A 471 11.67 15.14 2.39
N VAL A 472 10.58 14.44 2.06
CA VAL A 472 10.64 13.09 1.48
C VAL A 472 11.40 13.10 0.15
N GLN A 473 11.18 14.11 -0.70
CA GLN A 473 11.88 14.25 -1.96
C GLN A 473 13.38 14.49 -1.76
N GLN A 474 13.77 15.34 -0.82
CA GLN A 474 15.18 15.59 -0.47
C GLN A 474 15.89 14.30 -0.02
N LEU A 475 15.28 13.48 0.83
CA LEU A 475 15.86 12.20 1.22
C LEU A 475 16.12 11.31 0.01
N LYS A 476 15.18 11.24 -0.94
CA LYS A 476 15.36 10.47 -2.18
C LYS A 476 16.47 11.01 -3.06
N GLU A 477 16.59 12.32 -3.19
CA GLU A 477 17.67 12.98 -3.93
C GLU A 477 19.05 12.70 -3.32
N HIS A 478 19.13 12.50 -2.00
CA HIS A 478 20.34 12.06 -1.31
C HIS A 478 20.61 10.54 -1.44
N GLY A 479 19.77 9.82 -2.19
CA GLY A 479 19.95 8.41 -2.49
C GLY A 479 19.29 7.45 -1.51
N HIS A 480 18.52 7.95 -0.54
CA HIS A 480 17.76 7.13 0.39
C HIS A 480 16.54 6.48 -0.28
N ARG A 481 16.19 5.29 0.19
CA ARG A 481 14.92 4.63 -0.14
C ARG A 481 13.95 4.81 1.00
N VAL A 482 12.92 5.61 0.76
CA VAL A 482 12.04 6.15 1.78
C VAL A 482 10.71 5.42 1.81
N ILE A 483 10.33 4.93 3.00
CA ILE A 483 8.96 4.55 3.35
C ILE A 483 8.32 5.77 4.03
N MET A 484 7.15 6.21 3.56
CA MET A 484 6.35 7.24 4.24
C MET A 484 5.13 6.57 4.87
N VAL A 485 4.91 6.82 6.15
CA VAL A 485 3.74 6.34 6.91
C VAL A 485 2.92 7.55 7.35
N GLY A 486 1.65 7.57 6.95
CA GLY A 486 0.74 8.69 7.24
C GLY A 486 -0.72 8.23 7.31
N ASP A 487 -1.60 9.13 7.78
CA ASP A 487 -3.02 8.85 8.00
C ASP A 487 -3.97 9.83 7.31
N GLY A 488 -3.49 10.99 6.91
CA GLY A 488 -4.29 12.15 6.55
C GLY A 488 -4.29 12.52 5.06
N ILE A 489 -5.27 13.34 4.72
CA ILE A 489 -5.35 14.04 3.43
C ILE A 489 -4.10 14.90 3.22
N ASN A 490 -3.62 15.53 4.30
CA ASN A 490 -2.45 16.40 4.30
C ASN A 490 -1.14 15.67 3.96
N ASP A 491 -1.10 14.34 4.12
CA ASP A 491 0.07 13.52 3.85
C ASP A 491 0.07 12.92 2.44
N ALA A 492 -1.04 13.01 1.69
CA ALA A 492 -1.15 12.44 0.36
C ALA A 492 -0.02 12.85 -0.59
N PRO A 493 0.43 14.12 -0.65
CA PRO A 493 1.58 14.51 -1.47
C PRO A 493 2.89 13.86 -1.01
N ALA A 494 3.12 13.72 0.30
CA ALA A 494 4.32 13.09 0.85
C ALA A 494 4.30 11.57 0.65
N LEU A 495 3.13 10.92 0.80
CA LEU A 495 2.92 9.51 0.50
C LEU A 495 3.25 9.22 -0.97
N ALA A 496 2.72 10.03 -1.90
CA ALA A 496 2.98 9.88 -3.34
C ALA A 496 4.45 10.10 -3.71
N ALA A 497 5.20 10.91 -2.97
CA ALA A 497 6.61 11.17 -3.21
C ALA A 497 7.54 10.03 -2.77
N ALA A 498 7.14 9.19 -1.82
CA ALA A 498 7.94 8.13 -1.25
C ALA A 498 8.25 7.00 -2.26
N ASN A 499 9.18 6.10 -1.92
CA ASN A 499 9.38 4.86 -2.67
C ASN A 499 8.28 3.85 -2.35
N VAL A 500 7.83 3.85 -1.09
CA VAL A 500 6.67 3.08 -0.63
C VAL A 500 5.87 3.94 0.34
N SER A 501 4.60 4.03 0.11
CA SER A 501 3.64 4.70 0.98
C SER A 501 2.84 3.68 1.79
N VAL A 502 2.64 3.98 3.08
CA VAL A 502 1.88 3.12 4.00
C VAL A 502 0.81 3.94 4.70
N ALA A 503 -0.43 3.46 4.65
CA ALA A 503 -1.54 4.02 5.42
C ALA A 503 -2.00 3.06 6.51
N MET A 504 -2.33 3.60 7.68
CA MET A 504 -2.92 2.83 8.78
C MET A 504 -4.43 2.66 8.59
N SER A 505 -5.07 1.72 9.32
CA SER A 505 -6.50 1.40 9.16
C SER A 505 -7.43 2.55 9.55
N ASP A 506 -7.02 3.37 10.47
CA ASP A 506 -7.70 4.56 10.96
C ASP A 506 -7.40 5.82 10.11
N ALA A 507 -6.52 5.68 9.11
CA ALA A 507 -6.23 6.73 8.14
C ALA A 507 -7.47 7.12 7.32
N SER A 508 -7.45 8.32 6.76
CA SER A 508 -8.48 8.79 5.84
C SER A 508 -8.60 7.89 4.61
N ASP A 509 -9.77 7.89 4.00
CA ASP A 509 -10.00 7.11 2.77
C ASP A 509 -9.05 7.54 1.63
N ILE A 510 -8.69 8.82 1.57
CA ILE A 510 -7.69 9.34 0.62
C ILE A 510 -6.32 8.71 0.86
N ALA A 511 -5.86 8.68 2.11
CA ALA A 511 -4.57 8.09 2.44
C ALA A 511 -4.53 6.61 2.08
N LYS A 512 -5.60 5.85 2.38
CA LYS A 512 -5.73 4.44 2.00
C LYS A 512 -5.72 4.22 0.49
N GLU A 513 -6.39 5.11 -0.26
CA GLU A 513 -6.44 5.03 -1.72
C GLU A 513 -5.09 5.38 -2.34
N THR A 514 -4.37 6.35 -1.80
CA THR A 514 -3.05 6.77 -2.30
C THR A 514 -1.95 5.78 -1.92
N ALA A 515 -2.03 5.17 -0.73
CA ALA A 515 -0.96 4.32 -0.20
C ALA A 515 -0.78 3.02 -0.99
N ASP A 516 0.46 2.60 -1.14
CA ASP A 516 0.87 1.34 -1.79
C ASP A 516 0.62 0.13 -0.90
N ILE A 517 0.68 0.34 0.42
CA ILE A 517 0.45 -0.66 1.45
C ILE A 517 -0.54 -0.07 2.47
N THR A 518 -1.56 -0.85 2.84
CA THR A 518 -2.52 -0.48 3.88
C THR A 518 -2.46 -1.51 5.00
N VAL A 519 -2.24 -1.05 6.22
CA VAL A 519 -2.25 -1.86 7.44
C VAL A 519 -3.63 -1.77 8.07
N ARG A 520 -4.39 -2.89 8.10
CA ARG A 520 -5.78 -2.90 8.59
C ARG A 520 -5.90 -2.95 10.12
N GLY A 521 -4.90 -3.44 10.81
CA GLY A 521 -4.81 -3.35 12.27
C GLY A 521 -4.26 -1.99 12.70
N ALA A 522 -4.64 -1.52 13.88
CA ALA A 522 -4.06 -0.30 14.44
C ALA A 522 -2.63 -0.51 15.02
N ASP A 523 -2.00 -1.65 14.74
CA ASP A 523 -0.72 -2.08 15.34
C ASP A 523 0.46 -1.71 14.44
N LEU A 524 1.25 -0.74 14.88
CA LEU A 524 2.47 -0.28 14.19
C LEU A 524 3.56 -1.37 14.09
N THR A 525 3.54 -2.41 14.91
CA THR A 525 4.53 -3.50 14.85
C THR A 525 4.42 -4.31 13.55
N GLN A 526 3.27 -4.22 12.85
CA GLN A 526 3.09 -4.82 11.54
C GLN A 526 4.05 -4.24 10.49
N LEU A 527 4.51 -3.00 10.63
CA LEU A 527 5.51 -2.40 9.73
C LEU A 527 6.83 -3.19 9.74
N ALA A 528 7.28 -3.62 10.92
CA ALA A 528 8.46 -4.47 11.04
C ALA A 528 8.21 -5.90 10.49
N SER A 529 6.99 -6.42 10.66
CA SER A 529 6.60 -7.71 10.08
C SER A 529 6.61 -7.68 8.54
N ILE A 530 6.11 -6.60 7.93
CA ILE A 530 6.17 -6.39 6.47
C ILE A 530 7.63 -6.34 6.00
N ARG A 531 8.51 -5.67 6.76
CA ARG A 531 9.94 -5.61 6.46
C ARG A 531 10.55 -7.01 6.39
N GLN A 532 10.34 -7.81 7.42
CA GLN A 532 10.84 -9.18 7.50
C GLN A 532 10.26 -10.07 6.39
N LEU A 533 8.98 -9.95 6.09
CA LEU A 533 8.32 -10.67 4.99
C LEU A 533 8.95 -10.30 3.64
N SER A 534 9.16 -9.01 3.40
CA SER A 534 9.75 -8.48 2.18
C SER A 534 11.20 -8.97 1.99
N GLU A 535 12.01 -8.98 3.03
CA GLU A 535 13.38 -9.51 3.00
C GLU A 535 13.42 -11.01 2.74
N LYS A 536 12.54 -11.79 3.38
CA LYS A 536 12.41 -13.24 3.14
C LYS A 536 11.99 -13.54 1.71
N LEU A 537 11.08 -12.72 1.14
CA LEU A 537 10.70 -12.81 -0.27
C LEU A 537 11.90 -12.60 -1.17
N MET A 538 12.67 -11.53 -0.97
CA MET A 538 13.86 -11.23 -1.77
C MET A 538 14.93 -12.31 -1.64
N HIS A 539 15.14 -12.82 -0.42
CA HIS A 539 16.05 -13.95 -0.19
C HIS A 539 15.60 -15.21 -0.95
N ARG A 540 14.31 -15.54 -0.91
CA ARG A 540 13.72 -16.68 -1.67
C ARG A 540 13.94 -16.53 -3.17
N ILE A 541 13.63 -15.36 -3.74
CA ILE A 541 13.83 -15.08 -5.16
C ILE A 541 15.30 -15.24 -5.55
N ASN A 542 16.22 -14.65 -4.82
CA ASN A 542 17.64 -14.74 -5.07
C ASN A 542 18.18 -16.19 -4.91
N SER A 543 17.70 -16.93 -3.91
CA SER A 543 18.03 -18.34 -3.72
C SER A 543 17.56 -19.20 -4.90
N ASN A 544 16.34 -18.96 -5.39
CA ASN A 544 15.81 -19.64 -6.56
C ASN A 544 16.67 -19.35 -7.79
N TYR A 545 17.06 -18.10 -8.03
CA TYR A 545 17.91 -17.74 -9.18
C TYR A 545 19.27 -18.43 -9.12
N ARG A 546 19.94 -18.43 -7.97
CA ARG A 546 21.22 -19.12 -7.81
C ARG A 546 21.08 -20.62 -8.11
N PHE A 547 20.02 -21.25 -7.62
CA PHE A 547 19.76 -22.66 -7.88
C PHE A 547 19.48 -22.92 -9.37
N ILE A 548 18.63 -22.12 -10.02
CA ILE A 548 18.29 -22.23 -11.45
C ILE A 548 19.57 -22.13 -12.30
N LEU A 549 20.37 -21.09 -12.06
CA LEU A 549 21.61 -20.89 -12.80
C LEU A 549 22.57 -22.07 -12.63
N LEU A 550 22.82 -22.49 -11.40
CA LEU A 550 23.75 -23.59 -11.12
C LEU A 550 23.26 -24.91 -11.72
N PHE A 551 22.01 -25.29 -11.43
CA PHE A 551 21.45 -26.57 -11.84
C PHE A 551 21.35 -26.68 -13.36
N ASN A 552 20.86 -25.65 -14.03
CA ASN A 552 20.72 -25.65 -15.50
C ASN A 552 22.10 -25.63 -16.19
N SER A 553 23.11 -24.95 -15.62
CA SER A 553 24.47 -25.00 -16.13
C SER A 553 25.06 -26.42 -16.07
N VAL A 554 24.82 -27.13 -14.96
CA VAL A 554 25.24 -28.54 -14.82
C VAL A 554 24.54 -29.42 -15.83
N LEU A 555 23.24 -29.24 -16.03
CA LEU A 555 22.48 -30.00 -17.06
C LEU A 555 23.00 -29.71 -18.46
N LEU A 556 23.24 -28.45 -18.80
CA LEU A 556 23.76 -28.04 -20.10
C LEU A 556 25.13 -28.69 -20.39
N LEU A 557 26.06 -28.61 -19.44
CA LEU A 557 27.39 -29.26 -19.57
C LEU A 557 27.25 -30.78 -19.69
N SER A 558 26.41 -31.41 -18.87
CA SER A 558 26.16 -32.86 -18.94
C SER A 558 25.60 -33.30 -20.29
N GLY A 559 24.70 -32.48 -20.90
CA GLY A 559 24.18 -32.70 -22.24
C GLY A 559 25.26 -32.52 -23.31
N ALA A 560 26.07 -31.47 -23.24
CA ALA A 560 27.16 -31.19 -24.17
C ALA A 560 28.22 -32.31 -24.19
N PHE A 561 28.59 -32.83 -23.02
CA PHE A 561 29.50 -34.00 -22.91
C PHE A 561 28.84 -35.33 -23.27
N GLY A 562 27.50 -35.36 -23.44
CA GLY A 562 26.75 -36.57 -23.83
C GLY A 562 26.50 -37.51 -22.65
N LEU A 563 26.60 -37.03 -21.42
CA LEU A 563 26.27 -37.80 -20.21
C LEU A 563 24.75 -37.94 -20.03
N LEU A 564 23.98 -37.02 -20.59
CA LEU A 564 22.51 -37.00 -20.57
C LEU A 564 21.94 -37.00 -22.00
N GLN A 565 20.89 -37.80 -22.20
CA GLN A 565 20.08 -37.74 -23.40
C GLN A 565 19.16 -36.51 -23.40
N PRO A 566 18.73 -35.98 -24.58
CA PRO A 566 17.84 -34.80 -24.66
C PRO A 566 16.56 -34.94 -23.83
N SER A 567 15.95 -36.13 -23.84
CA SER A 567 14.73 -36.41 -23.07
C SER A 567 14.96 -36.40 -21.56
N ALA A 568 16.14 -36.86 -21.09
CA ALA A 568 16.51 -36.83 -19.67
C ALA A 568 16.82 -35.40 -19.23
N SER A 569 17.56 -34.61 -20.04
CA SER A 569 17.83 -33.21 -19.79
C SER A 569 16.52 -32.41 -19.68
N ALA A 570 15.60 -32.58 -20.63
CA ALA A 570 14.30 -31.92 -20.59
C ALA A 570 13.46 -32.34 -19.37
N LEU A 571 13.46 -33.61 -18.98
CA LEU A 571 12.74 -34.10 -17.81
C LEU A 571 13.29 -33.50 -16.52
N LEU A 572 14.60 -33.53 -16.33
CA LEU A 572 15.24 -32.98 -15.11
C LEU A 572 15.08 -31.46 -15.00
N HIS A 573 15.25 -30.76 -16.13
CA HIS A 573 15.00 -29.33 -16.21
C HIS A 573 13.57 -28.97 -15.77
N ASN A 574 12.57 -29.61 -16.35
CA ASN A 574 11.18 -29.30 -16.01
C ASN A 574 10.78 -29.77 -14.60
N ALA A 575 11.34 -30.88 -14.12
CA ALA A 575 11.13 -31.33 -12.75
C ALA A 575 11.70 -30.32 -11.75
N SER A 576 12.89 -29.77 -12.03
CA SER A 576 13.48 -28.71 -11.19
C SER A 576 12.65 -27.44 -11.20
N THR A 577 12.12 -27.03 -12.36
CA THR A 577 11.20 -25.88 -12.49
C THR A 577 9.95 -26.08 -11.64
N MET A 578 9.32 -27.24 -11.72
CA MET A 578 8.15 -27.56 -10.89
C MET A 578 8.48 -27.56 -9.38
N ALA A 579 9.64 -28.10 -8.99
CA ALA A 579 10.08 -28.10 -7.59
C ALA A 579 10.30 -26.69 -7.06
N ILE A 580 10.91 -25.81 -7.87
CA ILE A 580 11.13 -24.40 -7.51
C ILE A 580 9.79 -23.64 -7.40
N CYS A 581 8.87 -23.87 -8.33
CA CYS A 581 7.52 -23.29 -8.27
C CYS A 581 6.77 -23.76 -7.01
N ALA A 582 6.82 -25.06 -6.69
CA ALA A 582 6.23 -25.60 -5.48
C ALA A 582 6.85 -24.99 -4.22
N LYS A 583 8.19 -24.85 -4.16
CA LYS A 583 8.90 -24.14 -3.09
C LYS A 583 8.43 -22.68 -2.97
N SER A 584 8.22 -22.00 -4.10
CA SER A 584 7.76 -20.59 -4.13
C SER A 584 6.34 -20.42 -3.61
N MET A 585 5.50 -21.44 -3.64
CA MET A 585 4.15 -21.46 -3.07
C MET A 585 4.12 -21.66 -1.55
N THR A 586 5.22 -22.13 -0.95
CA THR A 586 5.26 -22.35 0.51
C THR A 586 5.29 -21.03 1.27
N PRO A 587 4.68 -20.92 2.46
CA PRO A 587 4.78 -19.74 3.28
C PRO A 587 6.22 -19.30 3.52
N LEU A 588 6.42 -18.00 3.63
CA LEU A 588 7.74 -17.40 3.94
C LEU A 588 8.03 -17.43 5.43
N GLU A 589 6.98 -17.42 6.25
CA GLU A 589 7.07 -17.50 7.70
C GLU A 589 6.66 -18.87 8.23
N ASP A 590 7.41 -19.38 9.20
CA ASP A 590 7.05 -20.60 9.94
C ASP A 590 5.88 -20.29 10.90
N LYS A 591 4.68 -20.76 10.58
CA LYS A 591 3.48 -20.63 11.44
C LYS A 591 3.68 -21.15 12.87
N LYS A 592 4.70 -21.96 13.13
CA LYS A 592 5.04 -22.45 14.48
C LYS A 592 5.64 -21.37 15.39
N ARG A 593 6.25 -20.33 14.86
CA ARG A 593 6.78 -19.21 15.66
C ARG A 593 5.68 -18.23 16.11
N LYS A 594 4.64 -17.99 15.27
CA LYS A 594 3.52 -17.10 15.63
C LYS A 594 2.68 -17.60 16.80
N LYS A 595 2.57 -18.95 17.02
CA LYS A 595 1.84 -19.51 18.17
C LYS A 595 2.60 -19.41 19.50
N LYS A 596 3.85 -19.01 19.50
CA LYS A 596 4.69 -18.90 20.70
C LYS A 596 4.80 -17.44 21.20
N ASN A 597 4.42 -16.47 20.37
CA ASN A 597 4.45 -15.02 20.66
C ASN A 597 3.04 -14.40 20.79
N LYS A 598 1.99 -15.21 20.72
CA LYS A 598 0.63 -14.91 21.19
C LYS A 598 0.39 -15.66 22.49
#